data_e04393536733e1d4a46c61bc5a40443e
#
_entry.id   e04393536733e1d4a46c61bc5a40443e
#
_cell.length_a   1.000
_cell.length_b   1.000
_cell.length_c   1.000
_cell.angle_alpha   90.00
_cell.angle_beta   90.00
_cell.angle_gamma   90.00
#
_symmetry.space_group_name_H-M   'P 1'
#
loop_
_entity.id
_entity.type
_entity.pdbx_description
1 polymer ?
#
loop_
_entity_poly.entity_id
_entity_poly.type
_entity_poly.pdbx_seq_one_letter_code
_entity_poly.pdbx_strand_id
1 'polypeptide(L)'
;MRKPFTHMIGIDEVGRGPLAGPVTVAAVVLSATWRMRHVKWGNRRVPLRDSKRLSEKQREAWFRWIKSRPHIVYAVSHVAPQVIDRINISQAANLAATRAFEKLCLMLEVRNVRNVRSVLLDGGLFLRTSNLKHFQPRTIVKGDERYRAIKLASIVAKVWRDRYMVKKHKKFPQYGFDRHKGYGTRLHFRALRKHGPSPLHRRTFL
;
A
#
# COMPACT_ATOMS: atom_id res chain seq x y z
N MET A 1 12.44 -30.06 -16.44
CA MET A 1 11.23 -29.60 -15.70
C MET A 1 11.52 -28.28 -14.99
N ARG A 2 10.73 -27.20 -15.23
CA ARG A 2 10.87 -25.93 -14.50
C ARG A 2 10.39 -26.15 -13.07
N LYS A 3 11.23 -25.91 -12.05
CA LYS A 3 10.80 -25.94 -10.65
C LYS A 3 9.62 -24.97 -10.47
N PRO A 4 8.51 -25.40 -9.83
CA PRO A 4 7.38 -24.51 -9.60
C PRO A 4 7.83 -23.30 -8.76
N PHE A 5 7.36 -22.10 -9.11
CA PHE A 5 7.66 -20.92 -8.28
C PHE A 5 6.96 -21.07 -6.92
N THR A 6 7.73 -20.84 -5.87
CA THR A 6 7.26 -21.04 -4.49
C THR A 6 6.71 -19.78 -3.86
N HIS A 7 6.97 -18.61 -4.48
CA HIS A 7 6.55 -17.31 -3.95
C HIS A 7 5.95 -16.41 -5.03
N MET A 8 5.05 -15.53 -4.62
CA MET A 8 4.49 -14.46 -5.44
C MET A 8 4.58 -13.13 -4.72
N ILE A 9 4.73 -12.05 -5.47
CA ILE A 9 4.67 -10.68 -4.98
C ILE A 9 3.29 -10.11 -5.30
N GLY A 10 2.63 -9.50 -4.31
CA GLY A 10 1.45 -8.68 -4.50
C GLY A 10 1.79 -7.21 -4.26
N ILE A 11 1.29 -6.32 -5.11
CA ILE A 11 1.52 -4.87 -5.03
C ILE A 11 0.18 -4.16 -5.10
N ASP A 12 -0.04 -3.22 -4.16
CA ASP A 12 -1.25 -2.40 -4.13
C ASP A 12 -0.95 -0.99 -3.62
N GLU A 13 -1.79 -0.02 -4.03
CA GLU A 13 -1.69 1.36 -3.63
C GLU A 13 -2.85 1.83 -2.76
N VAL A 14 -2.59 2.89 -2.01
CA VAL A 14 -3.60 3.67 -1.28
C VAL A 14 -3.33 5.15 -1.42
N GLY A 15 -4.41 5.93 -1.44
CA GLY A 15 -4.27 7.38 -1.43
C GLY A 15 -4.19 8.02 -2.80
N ARG A 16 -4.85 7.46 -3.83
CA ARG A 16 -5.00 8.13 -5.15
C ARG A 16 -5.93 9.32 -5.08
N GLY A 17 -7.10 9.20 -4.46
CA GLY A 17 -8.16 10.22 -4.44
C GLY A 17 -8.13 11.29 -3.33
N PRO A 18 -7.33 11.21 -2.23
CA PRO A 18 -7.30 12.28 -1.24
C PRO A 18 -6.75 13.60 -1.77
N LEU A 19 -7.25 14.72 -1.22
CA LEU A 19 -6.77 16.08 -1.47
C LEU A 19 -5.40 16.36 -0.82
N ALA A 20 -5.04 15.57 0.20
CA ALA A 20 -3.80 15.75 0.96
C ALA A 20 -3.10 14.43 1.28
N GLY A 21 -1.79 14.51 1.42
CA GLY A 21 -0.91 13.38 1.75
C GLY A 21 -0.41 12.61 0.54
N PRO A 22 0.53 11.67 0.77
CA PRO A 22 1.17 10.92 -0.30
C PRO A 22 0.25 9.87 -0.91
N VAL A 23 0.58 9.42 -2.13
CA VAL A 23 0.23 8.08 -2.58
C VAL A 23 1.23 7.10 -1.97
N THR A 24 0.74 5.98 -1.47
CA THR A 24 1.55 4.98 -0.76
C THR A 24 1.31 3.62 -1.39
N VAL A 25 2.38 2.91 -1.70
CA VAL A 25 2.34 1.56 -2.29
C VAL A 25 3.08 0.59 -1.37
N ALA A 26 2.55 -0.60 -1.21
CA ALA A 26 3.25 -1.71 -0.59
C ALA A 26 3.44 -2.86 -1.57
N ALA A 27 4.58 -3.52 -1.47
CA ALA A 27 4.87 -4.79 -2.11
C ALA A 27 5.07 -5.84 -1.01
N VAL A 28 4.40 -6.99 -1.14
CA VAL A 28 4.44 -8.09 -0.16
C VAL A 28 4.77 -9.38 -0.88
N VAL A 29 5.79 -10.11 -0.40
CA VAL A 29 6.06 -11.48 -0.86
C VAL A 29 5.33 -12.49 0.00
N LEU A 30 4.73 -13.48 -0.65
CA LEU A 30 3.96 -14.52 -0.01
C LEU A 30 4.24 -15.88 -0.65
N SER A 31 4.34 -16.94 0.14
CA SER A 31 4.42 -18.30 -0.40
C SER A 31 3.16 -18.63 -1.20
N ALA A 32 3.31 -19.25 -2.37
CA ALA A 32 2.21 -19.71 -3.21
C ALA A 32 1.32 -20.75 -2.50
N THR A 33 1.88 -21.48 -1.53
CA THR A 33 1.17 -22.46 -0.71
C THR A 33 0.47 -21.87 0.50
N TRP A 34 0.64 -20.58 0.76
CA TRP A 34 0.04 -19.93 1.91
C TRP A 34 -1.49 -19.96 1.85
N ARG A 35 -2.14 -20.42 2.93
CA ARG A 35 -3.59 -20.72 2.97
C ARG A 35 -4.37 -20.00 4.06
N MET A 36 -3.69 -19.22 4.92
CA MET A 36 -4.34 -18.55 6.03
C MET A 36 -5.45 -17.59 5.56
N ARG A 37 -6.61 -17.64 6.24
CA ARG A 37 -7.80 -16.87 5.85
C ARG A 37 -8.26 -15.88 6.91
N HIS A 38 -7.74 -15.92 8.13
CA HIS A 38 -8.12 -15.04 9.23
C HIS A 38 -6.98 -14.91 10.25
N VAL A 39 -7.00 -13.83 11.02
CA VAL A 39 -6.16 -13.62 12.21
C VAL A 39 -7.05 -13.50 13.45
N LYS A 40 -6.49 -13.75 14.63
CA LYS A 40 -7.17 -13.50 15.90
C LYS A 40 -7.00 -12.03 16.32
N TRP A 41 -8.07 -11.42 16.83
CA TRP A 41 -8.07 -10.13 17.50
C TRP A 41 -8.97 -10.23 18.73
N GLY A 42 -8.36 -10.40 19.91
CA GLY A 42 -9.08 -10.88 21.10
C GLY A 42 -9.73 -12.23 20.77
N ASN A 43 -10.99 -12.38 21.15
CA ASN A 43 -11.80 -13.59 20.89
C ASN A 43 -12.40 -13.65 19.48
N ARG A 44 -12.15 -12.64 18.63
CA ARG A 44 -12.74 -12.55 17.28
C ARG A 44 -11.78 -13.06 16.22
N ARG A 45 -12.33 -13.72 15.19
CA ARG A 45 -11.63 -14.04 13.94
C ARG A 45 -11.83 -12.91 12.95
N VAL A 46 -10.74 -12.32 12.45
CA VAL A 46 -10.76 -11.27 11.43
C VAL A 46 -10.38 -11.89 10.09
N PRO A 47 -11.32 -12.06 9.16
CA PRO A 47 -11.04 -12.65 7.86
C PRO A 47 -10.14 -11.74 7.02
N LEU A 48 -9.34 -12.34 6.11
CA LEU A 48 -8.58 -11.61 5.11
C LEU A 48 -9.54 -11.09 4.03
N ARG A 49 -9.70 -9.78 3.97
CA ARG A 49 -10.54 -9.07 3.01
C ARG A 49 -9.77 -7.89 2.41
N ASP A 50 -10.31 -7.29 1.37
CA ASP A 50 -9.91 -5.96 0.91
C ASP A 50 -9.83 -4.98 2.10
N SER A 51 -8.78 -4.16 2.14
CA SER A 51 -8.50 -3.25 3.25
C SER A 51 -9.62 -2.24 3.51
N LYS A 52 -10.40 -1.88 2.48
CA LYS A 52 -11.56 -0.98 2.59
C LYS A 52 -12.74 -1.62 3.34
N ARG A 53 -12.83 -2.96 3.33
CA ARG A 53 -13.85 -3.75 4.04
C ARG A 53 -13.44 -4.10 5.47
N LEU A 54 -12.27 -3.69 5.92
CA LEU A 54 -11.76 -3.89 7.27
C LEU A 54 -11.81 -2.57 8.04
N SER A 55 -12.20 -2.62 9.31
CA SER A 55 -12.05 -1.48 10.22
C SER A 55 -10.56 -1.19 10.48
N GLU A 56 -10.24 0.00 10.99
CA GLU A 56 -8.87 0.36 11.35
C GLU A 56 -8.23 -0.65 12.31
N LYS A 57 -8.97 -1.05 13.37
CA LYS A 57 -8.52 -2.06 14.35
C LYS A 57 -8.27 -3.44 13.71
N GLN A 58 -9.10 -3.84 12.75
CA GLN A 58 -8.92 -5.10 12.02
C GLN A 58 -7.69 -5.07 11.10
N ARG A 59 -7.45 -3.94 10.40
CA ARG A 59 -6.23 -3.74 9.60
C ARG A 59 -4.98 -3.80 10.48
N GLU A 60 -5.01 -3.16 11.64
CA GLU A 60 -3.91 -3.20 12.61
C GLU A 60 -3.65 -4.61 13.14
N ALA A 61 -4.68 -5.43 13.35
CA ALA A 61 -4.52 -6.84 13.74
C ALA A 61 -3.78 -7.64 12.64
N TRP A 62 -4.19 -7.47 11.38
CA TRP A 62 -3.50 -8.08 10.24
C TRP A 62 -2.07 -7.58 10.09
N PHE A 63 -1.84 -6.27 10.22
CA PHE A 63 -0.50 -5.70 10.10
C PHE A 63 0.45 -6.19 11.19
N ARG A 64 0.00 -6.27 12.45
CA ARG A 64 0.78 -6.87 13.55
C ARG A 64 1.13 -8.32 13.26
N TRP A 65 0.16 -9.08 12.77
CA TRP A 65 0.37 -10.47 12.39
C TRP A 65 1.40 -10.59 11.24
N ILE A 66 1.31 -9.76 10.18
CA ILE A 66 2.30 -9.73 9.10
C ILE A 66 3.70 -9.48 9.66
N LYS A 67 3.85 -8.49 10.54
CA LYS A 67 5.14 -8.16 11.17
C LYS A 67 5.73 -9.28 12.01
N SER A 68 4.91 -10.11 12.64
CA SER A 68 5.35 -11.24 13.46
C SER A 68 5.77 -12.47 12.64
N ARG A 69 5.71 -12.41 11.29
CA ARG A 69 6.03 -13.55 10.42
C ARG A 69 7.32 -13.30 9.63
N PRO A 70 8.46 -13.93 10.03
CA PRO A 70 9.76 -13.72 9.37
C PRO A 70 9.76 -14.06 7.88
N HIS A 71 8.90 -15.00 7.45
CA HIS A 71 8.78 -15.45 6.07
C HIS A 71 7.89 -14.54 5.20
N ILE A 72 7.19 -13.56 5.78
CA ILE A 72 6.46 -12.54 5.02
C ILE A 72 7.32 -11.28 5.00
N VAL A 73 7.90 -11.01 3.83
CA VAL A 73 8.69 -9.79 3.62
C VAL A 73 7.81 -8.76 2.92
N TYR A 74 7.90 -7.51 3.32
CA TYR A 74 7.20 -6.42 2.67
C TYR A 74 8.06 -5.17 2.60
N ALA A 75 7.84 -4.37 1.58
CA ALA A 75 8.41 -3.05 1.43
C ALA A 75 7.30 -2.02 1.18
N VAL A 76 7.53 -0.80 1.64
CA VAL A 76 6.60 0.33 1.43
C VAL A 76 7.36 1.49 0.82
N SER A 77 6.74 2.15 -0.14
CA SER A 77 7.19 3.40 -0.72
C SER A 77 6.04 4.39 -0.80
N HIS A 78 6.37 5.67 -0.81
CA HIS A 78 5.39 6.74 -0.99
C HIS A 78 5.96 7.86 -1.84
N VAL A 79 5.07 8.56 -2.53
CA VAL A 79 5.40 9.75 -3.32
C VAL A 79 4.65 10.94 -2.75
N ALA A 80 5.39 12.00 -2.47
CA ALA A 80 4.89 13.21 -1.80
C ALA A 80 3.92 14.02 -2.69
N PRO A 81 3.04 14.85 -2.10
CA PRO A 81 2.11 15.71 -2.81
C PRO A 81 2.76 16.56 -3.92
N GLN A 82 3.88 17.17 -3.63
CA GLN A 82 4.60 18.05 -4.59
C GLN A 82 5.08 17.31 -5.84
N VAL A 83 5.40 16.02 -5.70
CA VAL A 83 5.75 15.18 -6.86
C VAL A 83 4.49 14.74 -7.60
N ILE A 84 3.40 14.44 -6.88
CA ILE A 84 2.10 14.12 -7.49
C ILE A 84 1.63 15.27 -8.37
N ASP A 85 1.75 16.52 -7.88
CA ASP A 85 1.38 17.72 -8.64
C ASP A 85 2.20 17.91 -9.91
N ARG A 86 3.46 17.45 -9.93
CA ARG A 86 4.36 17.56 -11.11
C ARG A 86 4.15 16.48 -12.16
N ILE A 87 3.94 15.22 -11.73
CA ILE A 87 3.95 14.07 -12.64
C ILE A 87 2.59 13.38 -12.77
N ASN A 88 1.55 13.90 -12.17
CA ASN A 88 0.21 13.35 -11.95
C ASN A 88 0.17 12.09 -11.05
N ILE A 89 -1.05 11.74 -10.61
CA ILE A 89 -1.26 10.66 -9.64
C ILE A 89 -0.96 9.27 -10.20
N SER A 90 -1.19 9.04 -11.49
CA SER A 90 -0.93 7.74 -12.11
C SER A 90 0.57 7.47 -12.19
N GLN A 91 1.35 8.43 -12.67
CA GLN A 91 2.81 8.32 -12.71
C GLN A 91 3.42 8.23 -11.32
N ALA A 92 2.88 8.99 -10.35
CA ALA A 92 3.34 8.95 -8.97
C ALA A 92 3.06 7.58 -8.30
N ALA A 93 1.91 6.96 -8.58
CA ALA A 93 1.59 5.62 -8.10
C ALA A 93 2.54 4.57 -8.70
N ASN A 94 2.82 4.64 -9.99
CA ASN A 94 3.76 3.74 -10.67
C ASN A 94 5.20 3.93 -10.16
N LEU A 95 5.63 5.16 -9.91
CA LEU A 95 6.92 5.45 -9.30
C LEU A 95 7.02 4.85 -7.89
N ALA A 96 5.97 4.99 -7.08
CA ALA A 96 5.93 4.39 -5.75
C ALA A 96 5.92 2.85 -5.82
N ALA A 97 5.21 2.26 -6.80
CA ALA A 97 5.17 0.81 -7.02
C ALA A 97 6.55 0.27 -7.41
N THR A 98 7.22 0.92 -8.36
CA THR A 98 8.57 0.56 -8.76
C THR A 98 9.55 0.60 -7.58
N ARG A 99 9.56 1.69 -6.83
CA ARG A 99 10.41 1.83 -5.62
C ARG A 99 10.10 0.80 -4.54
N ALA A 100 8.83 0.47 -4.32
CA ALA A 100 8.44 -0.57 -3.35
C ALA A 100 8.89 -1.96 -3.81
N PHE A 101 8.76 -2.26 -5.10
CA PHE A 101 9.22 -3.50 -5.71
C PHE A 101 10.74 -3.65 -5.61
N GLU A 102 11.51 -2.65 -6.04
CA GLU A 102 12.98 -2.68 -5.99
C GLU A 102 13.49 -2.84 -4.55
N LYS A 103 12.92 -2.09 -3.61
CA LYS A 103 13.23 -2.25 -2.19
C LYS A 103 12.91 -3.66 -1.67
N LEU A 104 11.81 -4.25 -2.12
CA LEU A 104 11.47 -5.63 -1.76
C LEU A 104 12.49 -6.61 -2.34
N CYS A 105 12.89 -6.46 -3.60
CA CYS A 105 13.89 -7.32 -4.25
C CYS A 105 15.21 -7.33 -3.47
N LEU A 106 15.74 -6.17 -3.09
CA LEU A 106 16.94 -6.07 -2.25
C LEU A 106 16.78 -6.82 -0.91
N MET A 107 15.61 -6.69 -0.27
CA MET A 107 15.33 -7.41 0.97
C MET A 107 15.24 -8.93 0.77
N LEU A 108 14.77 -9.38 -0.39
CA LEU A 108 14.69 -10.81 -0.73
C LEU A 108 16.07 -11.42 -1.03
N GLU A 109 16.95 -10.67 -1.69
CA GLU A 109 18.35 -11.05 -1.92
C GLU A 109 19.07 -11.27 -0.59
N VAL A 110 19.00 -10.30 0.33
CA VAL A 110 19.60 -10.39 1.68
C VAL A 110 19.06 -11.59 2.46
N ARG A 111 17.78 -11.94 2.29
CA ARG A 111 17.15 -13.07 2.98
C ARG A 111 17.23 -14.39 2.20
N ASN A 112 17.96 -14.42 1.08
CA ASN A 112 18.09 -15.59 0.20
C ASN A 112 16.76 -16.23 -0.21
N VAL A 113 15.71 -15.42 -0.40
CA VAL A 113 14.41 -15.88 -0.88
C VAL A 113 14.47 -16.02 -2.41
N ARG A 114 14.49 -17.25 -2.88
CA ARG A 114 14.59 -17.61 -4.29
C ARG A 114 13.23 -18.05 -4.87
N ASN A 115 13.18 -18.23 -6.21
CA ASN A 115 12.00 -18.75 -6.92
C ASN A 115 10.76 -17.86 -6.84
N VAL A 116 10.95 -16.54 -6.78
CA VAL A 116 9.88 -15.55 -6.96
C VAL A 116 9.83 -15.18 -8.44
N ARG A 117 8.74 -15.51 -9.14
CA ARG A 117 8.57 -15.15 -10.57
C ARG A 117 7.30 -14.36 -10.84
N SER A 118 6.26 -14.62 -10.07
CA SER A 118 4.96 -13.96 -10.27
C SER A 118 4.91 -12.66 -9.49
N VAL A 119 4.62 -11.56 -10.18
CA VAL A 119 4.37 -10.23 -9.61
C VAL A 119 2.96 -9.81 -10.01
N LEU A 120 2.09 -9.65 -9.04
CA LEU A 120 0.69 -9.27 -9.25
C LEU A 120 0.48 -7.84 -8.75
N LEU A 121 0.03 -6.97 -9.64
CA LEU A 121 -0.27 -5.56 -9.34
C LEU A 121 -1.78 -5.34 -9.35
N ASP A 122 -2.29 -4.57 -8.39
CA ASP A 122 -3.69 -4.17 -8.41
C ASP A 122 -3.97 -3.06 -9.42
N GLY A 123 -5.16 -3.11 -10.03
CA GLY A 123 -5.72 -2.06 -10.86
C GLY A 123 -4.83 -1.64 -12.03
N GLY A 124 -4.55 -0.34 -12.12
CA GLY A 124 -3.77 0.27 -13.21
C GLY A 124 -2.29 0.49 -12.88
N LEU A 125 -1.73 -0.22 -11.88
CA LEU A 125 -0.32 -0.13 -11.56
C LEU A 125 0.54 -0.87 -12.58
N PHE A 126 1.72 -0.30 -12.87
CA PHE A 126 2.78 -1.00 -13.60
C PHE A 126 4.16 -0.60 -13.07
N LEU A 127 5.16 -1.44 -13.35
CA LEU A 127 6.54 -1.25 -12.92
C LEU A 127 7.40 -0.75 -14.09
N ARG A 128 8.25 0.24 -13.80
CA ARG A 128 9.27 0.75 -14.72
C ARG A 128 10.67 0.49 -14.14
N THR A 129 11.21 -0.71 -14.39
CA THR A 129 12.54 -1.07 -13.90
C THR A 129 13.19 -2.11 -14.81
N SER A 130 14.52 -2.09 -14.89
CA SER A 130 15.32 -3.10 -15.57
C SER A 130 15.35 -4.45 -14.83
N ASN A 131 14.97 -4.48 -13.56
CA ASN A 131 14.99 -5.66 -12.70
C ASN A 131 13.87 -6.67 -12.99
N LEU A 132 13.13 -6.50 -14.10
CA LEU A 132 12.02 -7.40 -14.46
C LEU A 132 12.43 -8.65 -15.23
N LYS A 133 13.70 -8.81 -15.64
CA LYS A 133 14.17 -9.91 -16.50
C LYS A 133 13.76 -11.32 -16.04
N HIS A 134 13.63 -11.51 -14.72
CA HIS A 134 13.29 -12.80 -14.11
C HIS A 134 11.87 -12.87 -13.57
N PHE A 135 11.09 -11.79 -13.68
CA PHE A 135 9.74 -11.68 -13.16
C PHE A 135 8.70 -11.64 -14.27
N GLN A 136 7.49 -12.06 -13.95
CA GLN A 136 6.34 -11.98 -14.84
C GLN A 136 5.28 -11.07 -14.20
N PRO A 137 5.39 -9.75 -14.38
CA PRO A 137 4.42 -8.82 -13.85
C PRO A 137 3.07 -8.96 -14.58
N ARG A 138 2.00 -8.96 -13.82
CA ARG A 138 0.62 -9.02 -14.33
C ARG A 138 -0.24 -8.03 -13.56
N THR A 139 -0.89 -7.15 -14.27
CA THR A 139 -1.90 -6.24 -13.71
C THR A 139 -3.24 -6.95 -13.61
N ILE A 140 -3.87 -6.87 -12.45
CA ILE A 140 -5.10 -7.59 -12.14
C ILE A 140 -6.18 -6.59 -11.72
N VAL A 141 -7.24 -6.49 -12.48
CA VAL A 141 -8.40 -5.67 -12.11
C VAL A 141 -9.05 -6.25 -10.85
N LYS A 142 -9.23 -5.43 -9.81
CA LYS A 142 -9.73 -5.84 -8.49
C LYS A 142 -8.92 -6.99 -7.88
N GLY A 143 -7.60 -6.91 -8.00
CA GLY A 143 -6.68 -7.91 -7.47
C GLY A 143 -6.76 -8.02 -5.95
N ASP A 144 -7.04 -6.92 -5.26
CA ASP A 144 -7.28 -6.81 -3.82
C ASP A 144 -8.51 -7.61 -3.33
N GLU A 145 -9.45 -7.94 -4.22
CA GLU A 145 -10.57 -8.86 -3.93
C GLU A 145 -10.22 -10.34 -4.21
N ARG A 146 -9.25 -10.62 -5.06
CA ARG A 146 -8.97 -11.96 -5.63
C ARG A 146 -7.72 -12.62 -5.05
N TYR A 147 -6.62 -11.88 -4.94
CA TYR A 147 -5.31 -12.45 -4.61
C TYR A 147 -4.85 -12.08 -3.20
N ARG A 148 -4.48 -13.09 -2.41
CA ARG A 148 -4.06 -12.89 -1.01
C ARG A 148 -2.84 -11.98 -0.88
N ALA A 149 -1.86 -12.11 -1.78
CA ALA A 149 -0.67 -11.26 -1.76
C ALA A 149 -1.03 -9.78 -1.95
N ILE A 150 -1.96 -9.47 -2.88
CA ILE A 150 -2.46 -8.10 -3.11
C ILE A 150 -3.27 -7.63 -1.89
N LYS A 151 -4.14 -8.48 -1.29
CA LYS A 151 -4.87 -8.13 -0.05
C LYS A 151 -3.93 -7.73 1.09
N LEU A 152 -2.84 -8.48 1.28
CA LEU A 152 -1.86 -8.13 2.31
C LEU A 152 -1.12 -6.83 1.97
N ALA A 153 -0.78 -6.59 0.70
CA ALA A 153 -0.19 -5.34 0.25
C ALA A 153 -1.14 -4.16 0.51
N SER A 154 -2.43 -4.31 0.19
CA SER A 154 -3.48 -3.33 0.47
C SER A 154 -3.54 -2.95 1.95
N ILE A 155 -3.55 -3.95 2.83
CA ILE A 155 -3.57 -3.73 4.29
C ILE A 155 -2.31 -2.99 4.74
N VAL A 156 -1.12 -3.42 4.29
CA VAL A 156 0.16 -2.79 4.64
C VAL A 156 0.19 -1.34 4.18
N ALA A 157 -0.13 -1.07 2.92
CA ALA A 157 -0.16 0.29 2.36
C ALA A 157 -1.13 1.18 3.15
N LYS A 158 -2.34 0.66 3.44
CA LYS A 158 -3.37 1.41 4.16
C LYS A 158 -2.96 1.75 5.58
N VAL A 159 -2.41 0.81 6.34
CA VAL A 159 -1.94 1.06 7.71
C VAL A 159 -0.80 2.08 7.73
N TRP A 160 0.17 1.96 6.83
CA TRP A 160 1.28 2.90 6.74
C TRP A 160 0.81 4.33 6.42
N ARG A 161 -0.08 4.46 5.43
CA ARG A 161 -0.59 5.78 5.05
C ARG A 161 -1.46 6.39 6.14
N ASP A 162 -2.35 5.63 6.77
CA ASP A 162 -3.22 6.13 7.83
C ASP A 162 -2.38 6.62 9.03
N ARG A 163 -1.37 5.85 9.44
CA ARG A 163 -0.42 6.27 10.51
C ARG A 163 0.37 7.52 10.11
N TYR A 164 0.79 7.63 8.84
CA TYR A 164 1.45 8.84 8.35
C TYR A 164 0.53 10.06 8.48
N MET A 165 -0.74 9.96 8.09
CA MET A 165 -1.69 11.06 8.17
C MET A 165 -2.01 11.44 9.63
N VAL A 166 -2.12 10.48 10.54
CA VAL A 166 -2.26 10.72 11.99
C VAL A 166 -1.02 11.45 12.55
N LYS A 167 0.19 11.05 12.16
CA LYS A 167 1.41 11.76 12.56
C LYS A 167 1.43 13.19 12.01
N LYS A 168 0.93 13.41 10.79
CA LYS A 168 0.86 14.76 10.19
C LYS A 168 -0.22 15.63 10.81
N HIS A 169 -1.30 15.05 11.31
CA HIS A 169 -2.30 15.77 12.11
C HIS A 169 -1.67 16.51 13.30
N LYS A 170 -0.68 15.91 13.98
CA LYS A 170 0.02 16.59 15.09
C LYS A 170 0.71 17.89 14.68
N LYS A 171 1.13 18.02 13.41
CA LYS A 171 1.76 19.24 12.86
C LYS A 171 0.75 20.21 12.24
N PHE A 172 -0.41 19.73 11.85
CA PHE A 172 -1.45 20.46 11.15
C PHE A 172 -2.84 20.13 11.72
N PRO A 173 -3.07 20.35 13.02
CA PRO A 173 -4.29 19.90 13.71
C PRO A 173 -5.57 20.54 13.16
N GLN A 174 -5.48 21.76 12.61
CA GLN A 174 -6.60 22.50 12.05
C GLN A 174 -7.31 21.81 10.89
N TYR A 175 -6.63 20.85 10.19
CA TYR A 175 -7.24 20.15 9.04
C TYR A 175 -7.95 18.85 9.41
N GLY A 176 -7.72 18.26 10.60
CA GLY A 176 -8.38 17.02 11.02
C GLY A 176 -7.93 15.77 10.26
N PHE A 177 -6.65 15.68 9.86
CA PHE A 177 -6.10 14.54 9.10
C PHE A 177 -6.17 13.20 9.83
N ASP A 178 -6.27 13.20 11.15
CA ASP A 178 -6.49 12.01 11.99
C ASP A 178 -7.84 11.36 11.73
N ARG A 179 -8.85 12.13 11.33
CA ARG A 179 -10.21 11.65 11.07
C ARG A 179 -10.36 11.15 9.64
N HIS A 180 -10.17 12.03 8.67
CA HIS A 180 -10.46 11.74 7.25
C HIS A 180 -9.23 11.34 6.42
N LYS A 181 -8.04 11.27 6.99
CA LYS A 181 -6.80 10.83 6.33
C LYS A 181 -6.49 11.57 5.01
N GLY A 182 -6.96 12.83 4.88
CA GLY A 182 -6.75 13.68 3.72
C GLY A 182 -7.82 13.59 2.62
N TYR A 183 -8.86 12.77 2.79
CA TYR A 183 -9.97 12.70 1.84
C TYR A 183 -10.84 13.96 1.88
N GLY A 184 -11.48 14.31 0.76
CA GLY A 184 -12.35 15.47 0.57
C GLY A 184 -13.69 15.37 1.30
N THR A 185 -13.67 15.33 2.64
CA THR A 185 -14.88 15.38 3.47
C THR A 185 -15.32 16.82 3.69
N ARG A 186 -16.58 17.03 4.11
CA ARG A 186 -17.08 18.37 4.49
C ARG A 186 -16.18 19.06 5.51
N LEU A 187 -15.65 18.31 6.48
CA LEU A 187 -14.71 18.81 7.47
C LEU A 187 -13.42 19.33 6.82
N HIS A 188 -12.87 18.58 5.88
CA HIS A 188 -11.63 18.94 5.18
C HIS A 188 -11.82 20.18 4.31
N PHE A 189 -12.89 20.25 3.51
CA PHE A 189 -13.21 21.42 2.70
C PHE A 189 -13.47 22.67 3.56
N ARG A 190 -14.13 22.53 4.73
CA ARG A 190 -14.30 23.65 5.67
C ARG A 190 -12.95 24.15 6.19
N ALA A 191 -12.05 23.25 6.56
CA ALA A 191 -10.71 23.62 7.01
C ALA A 191 -9.90 24.30 5.91
N LEU A 192 -9.98 23.80 4.67
CA LEU A 192 -9.33 24.43 3.50
C LEU A 192 -9.83 25.85 3.25
N ARG A 193 -11.15 26.09 3.31
CA ARG A 193 -11.71 27.45 3.16
C ARG A 193 -11.24 28.40 4.25
N LYS A 194 -11.07 27.89 5.47
CA LYS A 194 -10.68 28.74 6.63
C LYS A 194 -9.17 29.00 6.67
N HIS A 195 -8.34 28.03 6.36
CA HIS A 195 -6.89 28.07 6.62
C HIS A 195 -6.03 28.02 5.36
N GLY A 196 -6.64 27.91 4.16
CA GLY A 196 -5.92 27.68 2.92
C GLY A 196 -5.25 26.29 2.86
N PRO A 197 -4.53 25.97 1.78
CA PRO A 197 -3.82 24.70 1.63
C PRO A 197 -2.49 24.70 2.39
N SER A 198 -2.21 23.61 3.10
CA SER A 198 -0.90 23.33 3.69
C SER A 198 0.07 22.67 2.68
N PRO A 199 1.36 22.52 3.02
CA PRO A 199 2.32 21.77 2.17
C PRO A 199 1.97 20.27 1.96
N LEU A 200 0.99 19.74 2.68
CA LEU A 200 0.49 18.38 2.49
C LEU A 200 -0.59 18.27 1.42
N HIS A 201 -1.17 19.38 0.97
CA HIS A 201 -2.21 19.36 -0.03
C HIS A 201 -1.64 19.21 -1.44
N ARG A 202 -2.37 18.51 -2.27
CA ARG A 202 -2.11 18.36 -3.71
C ARG A 202 -2.80 19.50 -4.42
N ARG A 203 -2.03 20.48 -4.88
CA ARG A 203 -2.58 21.70 -5.49
C ARG A 203 -3.41 21.43 -6.74
N THR A 204 -3.02 20.41 -7.50
CA THR A 204 -3.77 19.96 -8.70
C THR A 204 -5.08 19.27 -8.41
N PHE A 205 -5.40 18.99 -7.12
CA PHE A 205 -6.65 18.36 -6.69
C PHE A 205 -7.63 19.34 -6.04
N LEU A 206 -7.21 20.58 -5.83
CA LEU A 206 -8.00 21.67 -5.25
C LEU A 206 -8.58 22.55 -6.34
#